data_9004fc451a29fbe0e54ee489bf87b1a2
#
_entry.id   9004fc451a29fbe0e54ee489bf87b1a2
#
_cell.length_a   1.000
_cell.length_b   1.000
_cell.length_c   1.000
_cell.angle_alpha   90.00
_cell.angle_beta   90.00
_cell.angle_gamma   90.00
#
_symmetry.space_group_name_H-M   'P 1'
#
loop_
_entity.id
_entity.type
_entity.pdbx_description
1 polymer ?
#
loop_
_entity_poly.entity_id
_entity_poly.type
_entity_poly.pdbx_seq_one_letter_code
_entity_poly.pdbx_strand_id
1 'polypeptide(L)'
;DSFASWHRALPLFDALGIKATFYVNTLPFDAAFGTERDRYFDRLAHKGERQALSAEMLRDIHSDGHTIGCHSHSHFSLASLPRAQWDSEIRRSKDILEDLTGAPIVHFSFPYGMRRFFSSALRDYCRDIGFETIATGIPGMQTADTGDRFAIHRTGWLLDRPIDHNLDDLRIDGRLFERVTGRSAIG
;
A
#
# COMPACT_ATOMS: atom_id res chain seq x y z
N ASP A 1 2.55 -4.04 -2.73
CA ASP A 1 3.12 -5.21 -3.41
C ASP A 1 2.90 -6.49 -2.59
N SER A 2 3.26 -7.65 -3.13
CA SER A 2 3.04 -8.94 -2.46
C SER A 2 4.22 -9.88 -2.71
N PHE A 3 5.34 -9.57 -2.08
CA PHE A 3 6.57 -10.35 -2.23
C PHE A 3 6.75 -11.37 -1.09
N ALA A 4 7.19 -12.59 -1.42
CA ALA A 4 7.49 -13.64 -0.45
C ALA A 4 8.65 -13.26 0.51
N SER A 5 9.50 -12.30 0.14
CA SER A 5 10.55 -11.76 1.01
C SER A 5 10.02 -11.15 2.30
N TRP A 6 8.79 -10.66 2.31
CA TRP A 6 8.17 -10.12 3.52
C TRP A 6 8.04 -11.17 4.62
N HIS A 7 7.59 -12.38 4.25
CA HIS A 7 7.50 -13.50 5.20
C HIS A 7 8.89 -13.91 5.71
N ARG A 8 9.90 -13.91 4.83
CA ARG A 8 11.27 -14.22 5.23
C ARG A 8 11.88 -13.20 6.19
N ALA A 9 11.34 -11.97 6.24
CA ALA A 9 11.81 -10.91 7.13
C ALA A 9 11.20 -10.97 8.55
N LEU A 10 10.18 -11.81 8.81
CA LEU A 10 9.49 -11.88 10.10
C LEU A 10 10.43 -12.12 11.28
N PRO A 11 11.41 -13.04 11.24
CA PRO A 11 12.34 -13.23 12.35
C PRO A 11 13.13 -11.97 12.70
N LEU A 12 13.44 -11.12 11.70
CA LEU A 12 14.12 -9.84 11.94
C LEU A 12 13.19 -8.84 12.62
N PHE A 13 11.93 -8.73 12.18
CA PHE A 13 10.94 -7.86 12.81
C PHE A 13 10.72 -8.25 14.28
N ASP A 14 10.61 -9.54 14.56
CA ASP A 14 10.45 -10.05 15.92
C ASP A 14 11.67 -9.74 16.80
N ALA A 15 12.88 -10.00 16.30
CA ALA A 15 14.11 -9.70 17.02
C ALA A 15 14.28 -8.20 17.35
N LEU A 16 13.71 -7.32 16.54
CA LEU A 16 13.74 -5.87 16.73
C LEU A 16 12.50 -5.31 17.43
N GLY A 17 11.51 -6.14 17.76
CA GLY A 17 10.23 -5.71 18.34
C GLY A 17 9.42 -4.79 17.41
N ILE A 18 9.58 -4.92 16.11
CA ILE A 18 8.92 -4.05 15.10
C ILE A 18 7.60 -4.68 14.65
N LYS A 19 6.51 -3.92 14.69
CA LYS A 19 5.27 -4.25 13.99
C LYS A 19 5.10 -3.30 12.79
N ALA A 20 4.78 -3.89 11.64
CA ALA A 20 4.68 -3.19 10.36
C ALA A 20 3.27 -3.29 9.76
N THR A 21 2.96 -2.40 8.82
CA THR A 21 1.77 -2.51 7.96
C THR A 21 2.20 -2.97 6.57
N PHE A 22 1.66 -4.10 6.13
CA PHE A 22 1.91 -4.67 4.80
C PHE A 22 0.72 -4.37 3.89
N TYR A 23 0.93 -3.55 2.87
CA TYR A 23 -0.10 -3.24 1.85
C TYR A 23 -0.03 -4.25 0.71
N VAL A 24 -1.06 -5.09 0.61
CA VAL A 24 -1.06 -6.34 -0.15
C VAL A 24 -1.92 -6.24 -1.40
N ASN A 25 -1.37 -6.64 -2.55
CA ASN A 25 -2.14 -6.92 -3.77
C ASN A 25 -2.72 -8.33 -3.70
N THR A 26 -3.92 -8.54 -4.19
CA THR A 26 -4.60 -9.82 -4.06
C THR A 26 -4.59 -10.71 -5.30
N LEU A 27 -4.09 -10.22 -6.44
CA LEU A 27 -3.95 -11.06 -7.63
C LEU A 27 -3.13 -12.34 -7.39
N PRO A 28 -2.07 -12.36 -6.55
CA PRO A 28 -1.36 -13.61 -6.22
C PRO A 28 -2.21 -14.70 -5.59
N PHE A 29 -3.35 -14.36 -4.99
CA PHE A 29 -4.27 -15.31 -4.37
C PHE A 29 -5.41 -15.75 -5.32
N ASP A 30 -5.45 -15.21 -6.54
CA ASP A 30 -6.44 -15.55 -7.55
C ASP A 30 -6.01 -16.78 -8.34
N ALA A 31 -6.98 -17.62 -8.73
CA ALA A 31 -6.74 -18.79 -9.59
C ALA A 31 -6.12 -18.41 -10.96
N ALA A 32 -6.39 -17.21 -11.45
CA ALA A 32 -5.83 -16.68 -12.70
C ALA A 32 -4.36 -16.27 -12.58
N PHE A 33 -3.78 -16.21 -11.39
CA PHE A 33 -2.42 -15.69 -11.19
C PHE A 33 -1.37 -16.40 -12.04
N GLY A 34 -1.48 -17.71 -12.23
CA GLY A 34 -0.53 -18.48 -13.03
C GLY A 34 -0.32 -17.91 -14.45
N THR A 35 -1.38 -17.43 -15.10
CA THR A 35 -1.35 -16.83 -16.44
C THR A 35 -0.99 -15.35 -16.45
N GLU A 36 -1.23 -14.64 -15.34
CA GLU A 36 -0.98 -13.20 -15.20
C GLU A 36 0.33 -12.86 -14.46
N ARG A 37 1.04 -13.87 -13.96
CA ARG A 37 2.19 -13.72 -13.08
C ARG A 37 3.27 -12.78 -13.63
N ASP A 38 3.69 -13.01 -14.86
CA ASP A 38 4.77 -12.21 -15.45
C ASP A 38 4.35 -10.76 -15.65
N ARG A 39 3.14 -10.54 -16.17
CA ARG A 39 2.57 -9.21 -16.33
C ARG A 39 2.39 -8.48 -15.00
N TYR A 40 2.02 -9.22 -13.93
CA TYR A 40 1.93 -8.65 -12.59
C TYR A 40 3.30 -8.14 -12.11
N PHE A 41 4.33 -8.98 -12.16
CA PHE A 41 5.67 -8.58 -11.72
C PHE A 41 6.29 -7.49 -12.60
N ASP A 42 5.96 -7.43 -13.89
CA ASP A 42 6.41 -6.36 -14.79
C ASP A 42 5.80 -4.98 -14.44
N ARG A 43 4.61 -4.96 -13.82
CA ARG A 43 3.99 -3.73 -13.29
C ARG A 43 4.63 -3.24 -12.00
N LEU A 44 5.22 -4.13 -11.22
CA LEU A 44 5.86 -3.74 -9.96
C LEU A 44 7.20 -3.02 -10.23
N ALA A 45 7.49 -2.02 -9.39
CA ALA A 45 8.74 -1.26 -9.52
C ALA A 45 10.00 -2.09 -9.19
N HIS A 46 9.85 -3.16 -8.43
CA HIS A 46 10.94 -4.04 -8.03
C HIS A 46 11.28 -5.08 -9.12
N LYS A 47 12.51 -5.03 -9.61
CA LYS A 47 13.00 -5.94 -10.66
C LYS A 47 13.70 -7.20 -10.14
N GLY A 48 13.87 -7.35 -8.83
CA GLY A 48 14.67 -8.44 -8.26
C GLY A 48 13.88 -9.72 -7.97
N GLU A 49 12.87 -9.64 -7.14
CA GLU A 49 12.10 -10.80 -6.72
C GLU A 49 10.84 -11.01 -7.58
N ARG A 50 10.65 -12.23 -8.06
CA ARG A 50 9.43 -12.65 -8.81
C ARG A 50 8.72 -13.81 -8.11
N GLN A 51 8.83 -13.87 -6.79
CA GLN A 51 8.11 -14.82 -5.95
C GLN A 51 7.03 -14.09 -5.16
N ALA A 52 5.78 -14.45 -5.43
CA ALA A 52 4.63 -13.85 -4.77
C ALA A 52 4.42 -14.43 -3.36
N LEU A 53 3.81 -13.62 -2.51
CA LEU A 53 3.29 -14.03 -1.21
C LEU A 53 2.19 -15.08 -1.40
N SER A 54 2.24 -16.18 -0.63
CA SER A 54 1.14 -17.13 -0.56
C SER A 54 0.09 -16.73 0.48
N ALA A 55 -1.11 -17.32 0.40
CA ALA A 55 -2.15 -17.12 1.39
C ALA A 55 -1.74 -17.58 2.80
N GLU A 56 -0.92 -18.63 2.90
CA GLU A 56 -0.36 -19.12 4.16
C GLU A 56 0.61 -18.10 4.75
N MET A 57 1.58 -17.62 3.95
CA MET A 57 2.51 -16.56 4.37
C MET A 57 1.80 -15.29 4.81
N LEU A 58 0.68 -14.92 4.17
CA LEU A 58 -0.11 -13.77 4.58
C LEU A 58 -0.74 -13.98 5.97
N ARG A 59 -1.28 -15.17 6.22
CA ARG A 59 -1.84 -15.51 7.54
C ARG A 59 -0.77 -15.50 8.63
N ASP A 60 0.43 -16.00 8.33
CA ASP A 60 1.56 -15.96 9.27
C ASP A 60 1.91 -14.51 9.64
N ILE A 61 2.06 -13.63 8.62
CA ILE A 61 2.31 -12.20 8.83
C ILE A 61 1.23 -11.58 9.74
N HIS A 62 -0.04 -11.90 9.48
CA HIS A 62 -1.14 -11.39 10.30
C HIS A 62 -1.12 -11.96 11.72
N SER A 63 -0.88 -13.27 11.88
CA SER A 63 -0.82 -13.96 13.18
C SER A 63 0.31 -13.45 14.05
N ASP A 64 1.42 -13.04 13.46
CA ASP A 64 2.55 -12.42 14.15
C ASP A 64 2.24 -10.98 14.63
N GLY A 65 1.01 -10.49 14.43
CA GLY A 65 0.54 -9.20 14.93
C GLY A 65 0.94 -8.02 14.03
N HIS A 66 1.32 -8.27 12.80
CA HIS A 66 1.47 -7.21 11.80
C HIS A 66 0.12 -6.81 11.23
N THR A 67 0.01 -5.56 10.77
CA THR A 67 -1.20 -5.05 10.14
C THR A 67 -1.22 -5.39 8.65
N ILE A 68 -2.34 -5.90 8.17
CA ILE A 68 -2.57 -6.08 6.73
C ILE A 68 -3.42 -4.91 6.22
N GLY A 69 -2.96 -4.28 5.15
CA GLY A 69 -3.67 -3.25 4.40
C GLY A 69 -3.87 -3.66 2.94
N CYS A 70 -4.85 -3.08 2.29
CA CYS A 70 -5.16 -3.33 0.88
C CYS A 70 -4.30 -2.46 -0.05
N HIS A 71 -3.81 -3.05 -1.18
CA HIS A 71 -3.02 -2.36 -2.20
C HIS A 71 -3.58 -2.55 -3.62
N SER A 72 -4.89 -2.64 -3.76
CA SER A 72 -5.63 -3.05 -4.95
C SER A 72 -5.43 -4.53 -5.33
N HIS A 73 -6.17 -4.99 -6.34
CA HIS A 73 -6.08 -6.37 -6.80
C HIS A 73 -4.82 -6.61 -7.64
N SER A 74 -4.64 -5.88 -8.71
CA SER A 74 -3.64 -6.20 -9.76
C SER A 74 -2.55 -5.15 -9.97
N HIS A 75 -2.44 -4.15 -9.06
CA HIS A 75 -1.44 -3.08 -9.10
C HIS A 75 -1.54 -2.17 -10.34
N PHE A 76 -2.73 -1.97 -10.89
CA PHE A 76 -2.94 -0.95 -11.92
C PHE A 76 -2.99 0.47 -11.34
N SER A 77 -2.68 1.47 -12.17
CA SER A 77 -2.93 2.88 -11.85
C SER A 77 -4.44 3.11 -11.76
N LEU A 78 -4.95 3.30 -10.54
CA LEU A 78 -6.39 3.42 -10.31
C LEU A 78 -7.00 4.67 -10.97
N ALA A 79 -6.23 5.75 -11.10
CA ALA A 79 -6.69 6.97 -11.77
C ALA A 79 -6.91 6.80 -13.28
N SER A 80 -6.30 5.78 -13.90
CA SER A 80 -6.48 5.46 -15.31
C SER A 80 -7.64 4.49 -15.58
N LEU A 81 -8.23 3.92 -14.52
CA LEU A 81 -9.30 2.94 -14.65
C LEU A 81 -10.68 3.61 -14.68
N PRO A 82 -11.58 3.15 -15.55
CA PRO A 82 -12.97 3.58 -15.50
C PRO A 82 -13.64 3.19 -14.16
N ARG A 83 -14.60 4.00 -13.71
CA ARG A 83 -15.34 3.80 -12.44
C ARG A 83 -15.89 2.37 -12.28
N ALA A 84 -16.33 1.76 -13.38
CA ALA A 84 -16.88 0.41 -13.37
C ALA A 84 -15.85 -0.68 -12.97
N GLN A 85 -14.56 -0.39 -12.99
CA GLN A 85 -13.50 -1.34 -12.59
C GLN A 85 -13.05 -1.15 -11.14
N TRP A 86 -13.51 -0.12 -10.42
CA TRP A 86 -13.05 0.11 -9.05
C TRP A 86 -13.49 -1.00 -8.09
N ASP A 87 -14.69 -1.55 -8.27
CA ASP A 87 -15.15 -2.67 -7.45
C ASP A 87 -14.25 -3.91 -7.62
N SER A 88 -13.86 -4.24 -8.84
CA SER A 88 -12.97 -5.39 -9.11
C SER A 88 -11.53 -5.18 -8.60
N GLU A 89 -11.04 -3.95 -8.58
CA GLU A 89 -9.69 -3.63 -8.15
C GLU A 89 -9.57 -3.32 -6.65
N ILE A 90 -10.57 -2.71 -6.06
CA ILE A 90 -10.46 -2.20 -4.69
C ILE A 90 -11.36 -3.00 -3.72
N ARG A 91 -12.68 -3.05 -3.96
CA ARG A 91 -13.62 -3.76 -3.07
C ARG A 91 -13.31 -5.25 -3.03
N ARG A 92 -13.22 -5.91 -4.18
CA ARG A 92 -12.85 -7.32 -4.26
C ARG A 92 -11.54 -7.63 -3.55
N SER A 93 -10.54 -6.74 -3.69
CA SER A 93 -9.26 -6.91 -3.00
C SER A 93 -9.40 -6.84 -1.48
N LYS A 94 -10.23 -5.91 -0.98
CA LYS A 94 -10.57 -5.81 0.45
C LYS A 94 -11.23 -7.09 0.93
N ASP A 95 -12.27 -7.57 0.23
CA ASP A 95 -13.02 -8.77 0.59
C ASP A 95 -12.13 -10.02 0.65
N ILE A 96 -11.24 -10.21 -0.34
CA ILE A 96 -10.26 -11.32 -0.35
C ILE A 96 -9.34 -11.28 0.88
N LEU A 97 -8.86 -10.11 1.26
CA LEU A 97 -7.97 -9.98 2.42
C LEU A 97 -8.73 -10.22 3.73
N GLU A 98 -9.96 -9.77 3.84
CA GLU A 98 -10.83 -10.03 4.98
C GLU A 98 -11.14 -11.53 5.13
N ASP A 99 -11.42 -12.23 4.02
CA ASP A 99 -11.62 -13.69 4.01
C ASP A 99 -10.34 -14.43 4.43
N LEU A 100 -9.17 -13.99 3.98
CA LEU A 100 -7.90 -14.64 4.29
C LEU A 100 -7.43 -14.44 5.73
N THR A 101 -7.71 -13.27 6.31
CA THR A 101 -7.25 -12.90 7.66
C THR A 101 -8.30 -13.13 8.74
N GLY A 102 -9.58 -13.21 8.37
CA GLY A 102 -10.70 -13.24 9.31
C GLY A 102 -10.89 -11.92 10.08
N ALA A 103 -10.30 -10.81 9.61
CA ALA A 103 -10.30 -9.52 10.27
C ALA A 103 -10.64 -8.37 9.31
N PRO A 104 -11.25 -7.26 9.79
CA PRO A 104 -11.54 -6.11 8.94
C PRO A 104 -10.27 -5.49 8.36
N ILE A 105 -10.29 -5.16 7.07
CA ILE A 105 -9.21 -4.47 6.37
C ILE A 105 -9.60 -3.00 6.20
N VAL A 106 -9.05 -2.16 7.07
CA VAL A 106 -9.41 -0.73 7.16
C VAL A 106 -8.33 0.22 6.63
N HIS A 107 -7.17 -0.32 6.25
CA HIS A 107 -6.05 0.47 5.72
C HIS A 107 -5.87 0.24 4.23
N PHE A 108 -5.72 1.34 3.47
CA PHE A 108 -5.49 1.31 2.04
C PHE A 108 -4.23 2.06 1.64
N SER A 109 -3.54 1.57 0.62
CA SER A 109 -2.51 2.33 -0.10
C SER A 109 -2.68 2.07 -1.59
N PHE A 110 -2.71 3.10 -2.40
CA PHE A 110 -2.88 2.94 -3.84
C PHE A 110 -1.54 2.69 -4.55
N PRO A 111 -1.54 1.94 -5.66
CA PRO A 111 -0.36 1.70 -6.49
C PRO A 111 0.34 3.00 -6.90
N TYR A 112 1.68 2.96 -6.94
CA TYR A 112 2.58 4.07 -7.27
C TYR A 112 2.59 5.24 -6.27
N GLY A 113 1.60 5.38 -5.40
CA GLY A 113 1.57 6.30 -4.28
C GLY A 113 1.59 7.81 -4.57
N MET A 114 1.79 8.23 -5.82
CA MET A 114 1.93 9.63 -6.20
C MET A 114 0.58 10.26 -6.57
N ARG A 115 0.44 11.57 -6.37
CA ARG A 115 -0.80 12.34 -6.58
C ARG A 115 -1.52 12.04 -7.89
N ARG A 116 -0.79 11.93 -9.00
CA ARG A 116 -1.37 11.68 -10.32
C ARG A 116 -2.06 10.32 -10.48
N PHE A 117 -1.85 9.40 -9.56
CA PHE A 117 -2.42 8.04 -9.60
C PHE A 117 -3.65 7.86 -8.73
N PHE A 118 -4.13 8.93 -8.09
CA PHE A 118 -5.29 8.91 -7.22
C PHE A 118 -6.11 10.20 -7.34
N SER A 119 -7.44 10.10 -7.23
CA SER A 119 -8.35 11.23 -7.36
C SER A 119 -9.24 11.36 -6.12
N SER A 120 -9.87 12.54 -5.95
CA SER A 120 -10.87 12.75 -4.89
C SER A 120 -12.02 11.75 -4.97
N ALA A 121 -12.49 11.45 -6.17
CA ALA A 121 -13.55 10.46 -6.37
C ALA A 121 -13.13 9.04 -5.93
N LEU A 122 -11.87 8.64 -6.17
CA LEU A 122 -11.32 7.38 -5.65
C LEU A 122 -11.20 7.40 -4.12
N ARG A 123 -10.80 8.53 -3.56
CA ARG A 123 -10.73 8.74 -2.12
C ARG A 123 -12.09 8.58 -1.46
N ASP A 124 -13.11 9.25 -2.02
CA ASP A 124 -14.49 9.14 -1.52
C ASP A 124 -15.00 7.71 -1.63
N TYR A 125 -14.77 7.04 -2.76
CA TYR A 125 -15.12 5.64 -2.93
C TYR A 125 -14.44 4.73 -1.90
N CYS A 126 -13.15 4.90 -1.63
CA CYS A 126 -12.44 4.11 -0.61
C CYS A 126 -13.06 4.31 0.79
N ARG A 127 -13.41 5.55 1.13
CA ARG A 127 -14.11 5.86 2.39
C ARG A 127 -15.48 5.19 2.46
N ASP A 128 -16.26 5.26 1.39
CA ASP A 128 -17.62 4.72 1.33
C ASP A 128 -17.64 3.18 1.45
N ILE A 129 -16.58 2.49 1.02
CA ILE A 129 -16.46 1.03 1.19
C ILE A 129 -15.80 0.63 2.51
N GLY A 130 -15.54 1.57 3.43
CA GLY A 130 -15.13 1.32 4.80
C GLY A 130 -13.63 1.30 5.05
N PHE A 131 -12.80 1.89 4.18
CA PHE A 131 -11.43 2.18 4.57
C PHE A 131 -11.40 3.39 5.52
N GLU A 132 -10.59 3.30 6.56
CA GLU A 132 -10.40 4.35 7.57
C GLU A 132 -9.17 5.21 7.31
N THR A 133 -8.19 4.64 6.62
CA THR A 133 -6.95 5.35 6.28
C THR A 133 -6.50 5.08 4.85
N ILE A 134 -5.88 6.10 4.22
CA ILE A 134 -5.22 5.96 2.93
C ILE A 134 -3.79 6.46 3.04
N ALA A 135 -2.82 5.58 2.76
CA ALA A 135 -1.41 5.91 2.74
C ALA A 135 -0.93 6.25 1.32
N THR A 136 -0.15 7.32 1.20
CA THR A 136 0.46 7.79 -0.04
C THR A 136 1.92 7.37 -0.14
N GLY A 137 2.57 7.57 -1.28
CA GLY A 137 4.03 7.53 -1.47
C GLY A 137 4.64 8.94 -1.53
N ILE A 138 3.89 9.96 -1.13
CA ILE A 138 4.33 11.36 -1.11
C ILE A 138 5.11 11.57 0.20
N PRO A 139 6.37 12.01 0.13
CA PRO A 139 7.15 12.28 1.34
C PRO A 139 6.53 13.37 2.20
N GLY A 140 6.62 13.21 3.52
CA GLY A 140 6.15 14.24 4.45
C GLY A 140 5.97 13.70 5.86
N MET A 141 6.00 14.61 6.82
CA MET A 141 5.68 14.34 8.22
C MET A 141 4.24 14.74 8.52
N GLN A 142 3.59 13.95 9.35
CA GLN A 142 2.27 14.25 9.89
C GLN A 142 2.33 14.29 11.41
N THR A 143 1.54 15.20 11.99
CA THR A 143 1.27 15.23 13.43
C THR A 143 -0.19 14.83 13.68
N ALA A 144 -0.52 14.46 14.91
CA ALA A 144 -1.89 14.11 15.29
C ALA A 144 -2.89 15.23 14.95
N ASP A 145 -2.47 16.49 15.09
CA ASP A 145 -3.34 17.65 14.92
C ASP A 145 -3.50 18.12 13.46
N THR A 146 -2.59 17.68 12.57
CA THR A 146 -2.54 18.18 11.18
C THR A 146 -2.62 17.08 10.15
N GLY A 147 -2.77 15.83 10.57
CA GLY A 147 -2.77 14.66 9.70
C GLY A 147 -4.14 14.41 9.07
N ASP A 148 -4.19 14.34 7.74
CA ASP A 148 -5.33 13.77 7.04
C ASP A 148 -5.17 12.25 6.98
N ARG A 149 -6.02 11.51 7.70
CA ARG A 149 -5.98 10.05 7.71
C ARG A 149 -6.27 9.42 6.34
N PHE A 150 -6.85 10.17 5.42
CA PHE A 150 -7.06 9.76 4.03
C PHE A 150 -5.97 10.26 3.07
N ALA A 151 -4.86 10.77 3.62
CA ALA A 151 -3.68 11.19 2.86
C ALA A 151 -2.40 11.03 3.72
N ILE A 152 -2.18 9.87 4.34
CA ILE A 152 -1.02 9.61 5.20
C ILE A 152 0.24 9.63 4.34
N HIS A 153 1.10 10.60 4.57
CA HIS A 153 2.38 10.72 3.89
C HIS A 153 3.36 9.65 4.35
N ARG A 154 4.17 9.15 3.43
CA ARG A 154 5.23 8.18 3.72
C ARG A 154 6.48 8.53 2.94
N THR A 155 7.60 8.64 3.63
CA THR A 155 8.91 8.79 3.00
C THR A 155 9.49 7.40 2.71
N GLY A 156 9.88 7.15 1.46
CA GLY A 156 10.49 5.89 1.06
C GLY A 156 11.91 5.77 1.63
N TRP A 157 12.24 4.60 2.18
CA TRP A 157 13.61 4.25 2.55
C TRP A 157 14.21 3.36 1.46
N LEU A 158 15.28 3.80 0.82
CA LEU A 158 15.92 3.10 -0.29
C LEU A 158 17.23 2.46 0.19
N LEU A 159 17.31 1.14 0.11
CA LEU A 159 18.45 0.36 0.61
C LEU A 159 19.72 0.51 -0.26
N ASP A 160 19.59 0.95 -1.49
CA ASP A 160 20.66 1.23 -2.43
C ASP A 160 21.28 2.63 -2.28
N ARG A 161 20.78 3.42 -1.32
CA ARG A 161 21.27 4.76 -0.99
C ARG A 161 22.03 4.77 0.34
N PRO A 162 23.00 5.69 0.49
CA PRO A 162 23.62 5.97 1.80
C PRO A 162 22.56 6.34 2.86
N ILE A 163 22.80 5.94 4.10
CA ILE A 163 21.88 6.22 5.22
C ILE A 163 21.60 7.71 5.36
N ASP A 164 22.62 8.56 5.22
CA ASP A 164 22.49 10.02 5.36
C ASP A 164 21.51 10.60 4.33
N HIS A 165 21.51 10.09 3.08
CA HIS A 165 20.55 10.54 2.06
C HIS A 165 19.11 10.13 2.41
N ASN A 166 18.90 8.93 2.98
CA ASN A 166 17.58 8.53 3.45
C ASN A 166 17.12 9.37 4.65
N LEU A 167 18.04 9.74 5.55
CA LEU A 167 17.73 10.63 6.68
C LEU A 167 17.40 12.05 6.22
N ASP A 168 18.06 12.55 5.18
CA ASP A 168 17.73 13.85 4.59
C ASP A 168 16.33 13.85 3.94
N ASP A 169 15.94 12.75 3.29
CA ASP A 169 14.60 12.60 2.73
C ASP A 169 13.50 12.64 3.81
N LEU A 170 13.78 12.21 5.05
CA LEU A 170 12.85 12.34 6.17
C LEU A 170 12.59 13.82 6.59
N ARG A 171 13.48 14.74 6.22
CA ARG A 171 13.34 16.18 6.51
C ARG A 171 12.50 16.90 5.46
N ILE A 172 12.19 16.26 4.33
CA ILE A 172 11.38 16.85 3.26
C ILE A 172 9.93 16.97 3.74
N ASP A 173 9.45 18.21 3.85
CA ASP A 173 8.04 18.47 4.15
C ASP A 173 7.22 18.46 2.86
N GLY A 174 6.68 17.29 2.48
CA GLY A 174 5.81 17.15 1.32
C GLY A 174 4.51 17.95 1.40
N ARG A 175 4.17 18.50 2.59
CA ARG A 175 3.01 19.38 2.81
C ARG A 175 3.23 20.81 2.33
N LEU A 176 4.41 21.15 1.82
CA LEU A 176 4.63 22.48 1.26
C LEU A 176 3.56 22.82 0.21
N PHE A 177 3.20 21.83 -0.63
CA PHE A 177 2.12 22.00 -1.59
C PHE A 177 0.77 22.32 -0.92
N GLU A 178 0.43 21.59 0.15
CA GLU A 178 -0.82 21.80 0.89
C GLU A 178 -0.85 23.17 1.57
N ARG A 179 0.28 23.58 2.16
CA ARG A 179 0.40 24.89 2.79
C ARG A 179 0.29 26.06 1.79
N VAL A 180 0.87 25.92 0.60
CA VAL A 180 0.86 26.97 -0.42
C VAL A 180 -0.48 27.04 -1.15
N THR A 181 -1.11 25.89 -1.41
CA THR A 181 -2.32 25.83 -2.25
C THR A 181 -3.60 25.72 -1.46
N GLY A 182 -3.54 25.35 -0.18
CA GLY A 182 -4.70 25.00 0.66
C GLY A 182 -5.44 23.73 0.19
N ARG A 183 -4.84 22.92 -0.68
CA ARG A 183 -5.43 21.72 -1.25
C ARG A 183 -4.78 20.47 -0.68
N SER A 184 -5.57 19.41 -0.50
CA SER A 184 -5.03 18.10 -0.11
C SER A 184 -3.99 17.59 -1.11
N ALA A 185 -3.01 16.84 -0.62
CA ALA A 185 -2.00 16.18 -1.46
C ALA A 185 -2.62 15.13 -2.41
N ILE A 186 -3.77 14.58 -2.06
CA ILE A 186 -4.55 13.68 -2.90
C ILE A 186 -6.02 14.12 -2.93
N GLY A 187 -6.54 14.31 -4.11
CA GLY A 187 -7.96 14.60 -4.36
C GLY A 187 -8.31 16.07 -4.40
#